data_14e6ddf066368d58ede5e8fea686d606
#
_entry.id   14e6ddf066368d58ede5e8fea686d606
#
_cell.length_a   1.000
_cell.length_b   1.000
_cell.length_c   1.000
_cell.angle_alpha   90.00
_cell.angle_beta   90.00
_cell.angle_gamma   90.00
#
_symmetry.space_group_name_H-M   'P 1'
#
loop_
_entity.id
_entity.type
_entity.pdbx_description
1 polymer ?
#
loop_
_entity_poly.entity_id
_entity_poly.type
_entity_poly.pdbx_seq_one_letter_code
_entity_poly.pdbx_strand_id
1 'polypeptide(L)'
;MSAPKYVVRDFVFFIKAFESNITFPIFIGSSFPYPKDGILILGDSIFMVQLPSETPLAAVNGLSDKQVQMMHFAASYLQAPYLWGGRTPAGIDCSGFSQIVYKSIGIALPRDASQQAELGRTVDFVQETQIGDLAFFHNDEGHICHVGILCGEQKIIHASGKVRIDTLDSTGIFNQEKGAYTHLLRIVKRLID
;
A
#
# COMPACT_ATOMS: atom_id res chain seq x y z
N MET A 1 -10.87 -22.47 -3.39
CA MET A 1 -10.88 -20.99 -3.60
C MET A 1 -11.21 -20.34 -2.27
N SER A 2 -10.45 -19.36 -1.78
CA SER A 2 -10.79 -18.63 -0.57
C SER A 2 -12.04 -17.77 -0.82
N ALA A 3 -12.93 -17.68 0.19
CA ALA A 3 -14.11 -16.83 0.10
C ALA A 3 -13.74 -15.37 -0.24
N PRO A 4 -14.60 -14.65 -0.99
CA PRO A 4 -14.36 -13.26 -1.32
C PRO A 4 -14.22 -12.41 -0.06
N LYS A 5 -13.27 -11.48 -0.08
CA LYS A 5 -13.01 -10.56 1.04
C LYS A 5 -13.31 -9.13 0.62
N TYR A 6 -13.92 -8.38 1.52
CA TYR A 6 -14.01 -6.93 1.41
C TYR A 6 -12.71 -6.29 1.92
N VAL A 7 -12.17 -5.33 1.18
CA VAL A 7 -11.02 -4.51 1.60
C VAL A 7 -11.53 -3.10 1.86
N VAL A 8 -11.30 -2.59 3.07
CA VAL A 8 -11.73 -1.25 3.48
C VAL A 8 -10.97 -0.21 2.67
N ARG A 9 -11.70 0.67 2.00
CA ARG A 9 -11.17 1.76 1.16
C ARG A 9 -11.28 3.14 1.80
N ASP A 10 -12.20 3.28 2.76
CA ASP A 10 -12.32 4.52 3.55
C ASP A 10 -11.22 4.61 4.59
N PHE A 11 -10.74 5.81 4.90
CA PHE A 11 -9.68 6.05 5.88
C PHE A 11 -10.01 5.42 7.24
N VAL A 12 -11.24 5.56 7.69
CA VAL A 12 -11.82 4.88 8.85
C VAL A 12 -13.20 4.36 8.47
N PHE A 13 -13.44 3.11 8.74
CA PHE A 13 -14.71 2.42 8.55
C PHE A 13 -15.18 1.88 9.90
N PHE A 14 -16.47 1.91 10.19
CA PHE A 14 -16.99 1.47 11.47
C PHE A 14 -17.86 0.23 11.33
N ILE A 15 -17.64 -0.72 12.24
CA ILE A 15 -18.51 -1.88 12.43
C ILE A 15 -19.09 -1.84 13.85
N LYS A 16 -20.30 -2.35 14.03
CA LYS A 16 -21.01 -2.31 15.31
C LYS A 16 -21.29 -3.73 15.80
N ALA A 17 -20.80 -4.05 17.00
CA ALA A 17 -21.07 -5.34 17.63
C ALA A 17 -22.57 -5.46 17.94
N PHE A 18 -23.16 -6.59 17.57
CA PHE A 18 -24.59 -6.83 17.73
C PHE A 18 -25.01 -6.90 19.19
N GLU A 19 -24.28 -7.66 20.02
CA GLU A 19 -24.65 -7.90 21.41
C GLU A 19 -24.37 -6.71 22.34
N SER A 20 -23.17 -6.10 22.21
CA SER A 20 -22.74 -5.04 23.14
C SER A 20 -23.12 -3.62 22.65
N ASN A 21 -23.59 -3.49 21.41
CA ASN A 21 -23.86 -2.21 20.77
C ASN A 21 -22.63 -1.27 20.65
N ILE A 22 -21.41 -1.80 20.87
CA ILE A 22 -20.15 -1.06 20.78
C ILE A 22 -19.74 -0.94 19.31
N THR A 23 -19.25 0.25 18.95
CA THR A 23 -18.74 0.54 17.60
C THR A 23 -17.22 0.46 17.58
N PHE A 24 -16.67 -0.26 16.60
CA PHE A 24 -15.23 -0.44 16.41
C PHE A 24 -14.78 0.23 15.11
N PRO A 25 -13.69 1.02 15.15
CA PRO A 25 -13.05 1.55 13.94
C PRO A 25 -12.27 0.44 13.24
N ILE A 26 -12.44 0.35 11.92
CA ILE A 26 -11.64 -0.48 11.03
C ILE A 26 -10.94 0.47 10.06
N PHE A 27 -9.64 0.35 9.94
CA PHE A 27 -8.85 1.27 9.10
C PHE A 27 -8.75 0.77 7.65
N ILE A 28 -8.53 1.74 6.75
CA ILE A 28 -8.21 1.50 5.34
C ILE A 28 -7.14 0.39 5.20
N GLY A 29 -7.31 -0.50 4.22
CA GLY A 29 -6.45 -1.66 3.99
C GLY A 29 -6.77 -2.88 4.86
N SER A 30 -7.61 -2.77 5.90
CA SER A 30 -8.15 -3.94 6.60
C SER A 30 -9.02 -4.78 5.67
N SER A 31 -9.10 -6.08 5.92
CA SER A 31 -10.00 -6.94 5.16
C SER A 31 -10.73 -7.93 6.06
N PHE A 32 -11.96 -8.22 5.69
CA PHE A 32 -12.82 -9.20 6.36
C PHE A 32 -13.65 -9.97 5.32
N PRO A 33 -14.24 -11.13 5.67
CA PRO A 33 -15.16 -11.82 4.79
C PRO A 33 -16.26 -10.88 4.33
N TYR A 34 -16.71 -11.02 3.07
CA TYR A 34 -17.78 -10.16 2.56
C TYR A 34 -19.05 -10.31 3.41
N PRO A 35 -19.61 -9.22 3.98
CA PRO A 35 -20.78 -9.31 4.83
C PRO A 35 -21.99 -9.79 4.03
N LYS A 36 -22.84 -10.58 4.66
CA LYS A 36 -24.11 -11.02 4.06
C LYS A 36 -25.25 -10.27 4.74
N ASP A 37 -26.08 -9.60 3.94
CA ASP A 37 -27.24 -8.82 4.43
C ASP A 37 -26.88 -7.83 5.55
N GLY A 38 -25.71 -7.20 5.45
CA GLY A 38 -25.21 -6.26 6.47
C GLY A 38 -24.69 -6.93 7.74
N ILE A 39 -24.51 -8.25 7.75
CA ILE A 39 -24.00 -9.01 8.90
C ILE A 39 -22.61 -9.56 8.57
N LEU A 40 -21.66 -9.33 9.46
CA LEU A 40 -20.31 -9.85 9.45
C LEU A 40 -20.10 -10.73 10.68
N ILE A 41 -19.64 -11.96 10.47
CA ILE A 41 -19.28 -12.89 11.54
C ILE A 41 -17.75 -13.03 11.57
N LEU A 42 -17.16 -12.75 12.71
CA LEU A 42 -15.71 -12.90 12.96
C LEU A 42 -15.51 -13.72 14.23
N GLY A 43 -15.10 -14.99 14.07
CA GLY A 43 -15.10 -15.96 15.17
C GLY A 43 -16.51 -16.15 15.70
N ASP A 44 -16.70 -16.00 17.01
CA ASP A 44 -17.98 -16.10 17.69
C ASP A 44 -18.74 -14.76 17.78
N SER A 45 -18.21 -13.69 17.21
CA SER A 45 -18.78 -12.35 17.30
C SER A 45 -19.53 -11.95 16.03
N ILE A 46 -20.69 -11.31 16.23
CA ILE A 46 -21.56 -10.81 15.16
C ILE A 46 -21.49 -9.28 15.15
N PHE A 47 -21.28 -8.71 13.94
CA PHE A 47 -21.20 -7.28 13.72
C PHE A 47 -22.21 -6.85 12.66
N MET A 48 -22.81 -5.70 12.87
CA MET A 48 -23.57 -4.97 11.85
C MET A 48 -22.60 -4.13 11.03
N VAL A 49 -22.73 -4.20 9.71
CA VAL A 49 -21.84 -3.54 8.76
C VAL A 49 -22.69 -2.90 7.67
N GLN A 50 -22.50 -1.61 7.46
CA GLN A 50 -23.06 -0.91 6.32
C GLN A 50 -21.93 -0.57 5.36
N LEU A 51 -21.79 -1.35 4.28
CA LEU A 51 -20.80 -1.07 3.26
C LEU A 51 -21.14 0.24 2.54
N PRO A 52 -20.15 1.11 2.26
CA PRO A 52 -20.35 2.26 1.41
C PRO A 52 -20.71 1.81 -0.01
N SER A 53 -21.46 2.65 -0.72
CA SER A 53 -21.69 2.43 -2.14
C SER A 53 -20.36 2.58 -2.87
N GLU A 54 -20.03 1.59 -3.73
CA GLU A 54 -18.82 1.69 -4.56
C GLU A 54 -18.95 2.87 -5.52
N THR A 55 -18.11 3.89 -5.34
CA THR A 55 -17.96 4.96 -6.33
C THR A 55 -16.87 4.52 -7.31
N PRO A 56 -17.17 4.38 -8.62
CA PRO A 56 -16.14 4.08 -9.60
C PRO A 56 -15.07 5.18 -9.60
N LEU A 57 -13.79 4.79 -9.59
CA LEU A 57 -12.70 5.74 -9.77
C LEU A 57 -12.74 6.28 -11.20
N ALA A 58 -12.51 7.59 -11.35
CA ALA A 58 -12.41 8.21 -12.66
C ALA A 58 -11.23 7.59 -13.44
N ALA A 59 -11.48 7.26 -14.71
CA ALA A 59 -10.42 6.79 -15.60
C ALA A 59 -9.37 7.89 -15.81
N VAL A 60 -8.09 7.52 -15.73
CA VAL A 60 -6.97 8.40 -16.03
C VAL A 60 -6.32 7.91 -17.31
N ASN A 61 -6.15 8.80 -18.27
CA ASN A 61 -5.59 8.46 -19.58
C ASN A 61 -4.22 7.78 -19.44
N GLY A 62 -4.06 6.63 -20.10
CA GLY A 62 -2.80 5.89 -20.15
C GLY A 62 -2.52 4.98 -18.94
N LEU A 63 -3.41 4.93 -17.93
CA LEU A 63 -3.30 4.02 -16.79
C LEU A 63 -4.36 2.92 -16.86
N SER A 64 -4.00 1.72 -16.42
CA SER A 64 -4.97 0.66 -16.16
C SER A 64 -5.82 0.99 -14.92
N ASP A 65 -7.03 0.43 -14.83
CA ASP A 65 -7.90 0.59 -13.66
C ASP A 65 -7.19 0.20 -12.34
N LYS A 66 -6.32 -0.81 -12.38
CA LYS A 66 -5.52 -1.23 -11.22
C LYS A 66 -4.51 -0.16 -10.79
N GLN A 67 -3.82 0.47 -11.74
CA GLN A 67 -2.87 1.53 -11.44
C GLN A 67 -3.56 2.76 -10.85
N VAL A 68 -4.71 3.16 -11.43
CA VAL A 68 -5.53 4.26 -10.90
C VAL A 68 -6.00 3.96 -9.48
N GLN A 69 -6.54 2.78 -9.24
CA GLN A 69 -7.00 2.35 -7.91
C GLN A 69 -5.84 2.33 -6.90
N MET A 70 -4.69 1.78 -7.30
CA MET A 70 -3.49 1.70 -6.47
C MET A 70 -3.01 3.10 -6.06
N MET A 71 -2.89 4.03 -7.01
CA MET A 71 -2.40 5.39 -6.73
C MET A 71 -3.37 6.18 -5.86
N HIS A 72 -4.67 6.08 -6.12
CA HIS A 72 -5.68 6.69 -5.27
C HIS A 72 -5.60 6.17 -3.83
N PHE A 73 -5.46 4.85 -3.67
CA PHE A 73 -5.31 4.22 -2.36
C PHE A 73 -4.00 4.63 -1.67
N ALA A 74 -2.88 4.66 -2.38
CA ALA A 74 -1.59 5.10 -1.86
C ALA A 74 -1.62 6.56 -1.39
N ALA A 75 -2.28 7.44 -2.16
CA ALA A 75 -2.43 8.86 -1.83
C ALA A 75 -3.21 9.09 -0.53
N SER A 76 -4.15 8.19 -0.17
CA SER A 76 -4.89 8.27 1.09
C SER A 76 -4.00 8.13 2.33
N TYR A 77 -2.80 7.58 2.18
CA TYR A 77 -1.83 7.45 3.27
C TYR A 77 -0.83 8.62 3.35
N LEU A 78 -0.84 9.58 2.43
CA LEU A 78 0.08 10.72 2.49
C LEU A 78 0.03 11.40 3.85
N GLN A 79 1.21 11.69 4.41
CA GLN A 79 1.45 12.24 5.75
C GLN A 79 1.21 11.25 6.91
N ALA A 80 0.77 10.01 6.68
CA ALA A 80 0.70 9.00 7.74
C ALA A 80 2.11 8.82 8.36
N PRO A 81 2.22 8.82 9.71
CA PRO A 81 3.52 8.73 10.38
C PRO A 81 4.16 7.35 10.17
N TYR A 82 5.49 7.35 10.12
CA TYR A 82 6.24 6.10 10.09
C TYR A 82 6.19 5.42 11.46
N LEU A 83 5.86 4.12 11.44
CA LEU A 83 5.93 3.27 12.62
C LEU A 83 6.45 1.89 12.20
N TRP A 84 7.58 1.46 12.73
CA TRP A 84 8.11 0.11 12.48
C TRP A 84 7.08 -0.96 12.85
N GLY A 85 6.81 -1.89 11.93
CA GLY A 85 5.78 -2.92 12.11
C GLY A 85 4.35 -2.42 11.87
N GLY A 86 4.14 -1.12 11.69
CA GLY A 86 2.83 -0.51 11.49
C GLY A 86 2.21 -0.83 10.13
N ARG A 87 0.87 -0.88 10.11
CA ARG A 87 0.07 -1.17 8.90
C ARG A 87 -1.24 -0.39 8.85
N THR A 88 -1.31 0.76 9.53
CA THR A 88 -2.50 1.59 9.62
C THR A 88 -2.16 3.05 9.31
N PRO A 89 -3.14 3.91 9.02
CA PRO A 89 -2.89 5.34 8.85
C PRO A 89 -2.34 6.03 10.12
N ALA A 90 -2.52 5.43 11.30
CA ALA A 90 -1.95 5.94 12.56
C ALA A 90 -0.46 5.60 12.72
N GLY A 91 0.06 4.71 11.88
CA GLY A 91 1.47 4.32 11.83
C GLY A 91 1.70 3.20 10.82
N ILE A 92 2.65 3.40 9.91
CA ILE A 92 2.94 2.44 8.83
C ILE A 92 4.43 2.44 8.50
N ASP A 93 5.00 1.24 8.23
CA ASP A 93 6.35 1.12 7.69
C ASP A 93 6.36 0.95 6.16
N CYS A 94 7.55 0.92 5.57
CA CYS A 94 7.73 0.91 4.12
C CYS A 94 7.12 -0.33 3.45
N SER A 95 7.38 -1.52 3.97
CA SER A 95 6.87 -2.77 3.42
C SER A 95 5.40 -3.03 3.79
N GLY A 96 4.95 -2.55 4.94
CA GLY A 96 3.54 -2.52 5.31
C GLY A 96 2.73 -1.62 4.38
N PHE A 97 3.28 -0.48 3.97
CA PHE A 97 2.66 0.43 3.02
C PHE A 97 2.51 -0.22 1.64
N SER A 98 3.59 -0.74 1.05
CA SER A 98 3.51 -1.46 -0.24
C SER A 98 2.54 -2.64 -0.16
N GLN A 99 2.57 -3.41 0.93
CA GLN A 99 1.70 -4.56 1.16
C GLN A 99 0.21 -4.19 1.14
N ILE A 100 -0.16 -3.09 1.80
CA ILE A 100 -1.55 -2.62 1.88
C ILE A 100 -2.01 -2.03 0.54
N VAL A 101 -1.16 -1.26 -0.12
CA VAL A 101 -1.47 -0.68 -1.44
C VAL A 101 -1.70 -1.78 -2.48
N TYR A 102 -0.83 -2.78 -2.56
CA TYR A 102 -1.01 -3.90 -3.48
C TYR A 102 -2.23 -4.77 -3.15
N LYS A 103 -2.55 -4.90 -1.86
CA LYS A 103 -3.77 -5.61 -1.42
C LYS A 103 -5.05 -4.93 -1.96
N SER A 104 -5.06 -3.61 -2.14
CA SER A 104 -6.21 -2.88 -2.68
C SER A 104 -6.59 -3.31 -4.10
N ILE A 105 -5.62 -3.83 -4.85
CA ILE A 105 -5.80 -4.37 -6.22
C ILE A 105 -5.80 -5.91 -6.27
N GLY A 106 -5.92 -6.57 -5.11
CA GLY A 106 -6.03 -8.03 -4.99
C GLY A 106 -4.70 -8.79 -5.01
N ILE A 107 -3.55 -8.10 -4.94
CA ILE A 107 -2.22 -8.73 -4.91
C ILE A 107 -1.73 -8.79 -3.46
N ALA A 108 -1.40 -10.01 -2.99
CA ALA A 108 -0.83 -10.23 -1.67
C ALA A 108 0.70 -10.18 -1.73
N LEU A 109 1.31 -9.27 -0.96
CA LEU A 109 2.76 -9.20 -0.80
C LEU A 109 3.19 -9.82 0.53
N PRO A 110 4.42 -10.40 0.62
CA PRO A 110 5.04 -10.76 1.89
C PRO A 110 5.22 -9.56 2.82
N ARG A 111 5.51 -9.84 4.10
CA ARG A 111 5.64 -8.76 5.10
C ARG A 111 6.89 -7.93 4.91
N ASP A 112 8.03 -8.54 4.62
CA ASP A 112 9.32 -7.87 4.62
C ASP A 112 9.73 -7.41 3.22
N ALA A 113 10.40 -6.25 3.13
CA ALA A 113 10.86 -5.68 1.88
C ALA A 113 11.79 -6.64 1.11
N SER A 114 12.67 -7.37 1.80
CA SER A 114 13.56 -8.36 1.19
C SER A 114 12.79 -9.48 0.49
N GLN A 115 11.73 -9.99 1.11
CA GLN A 115 10.86 -11.00 0.52
C GLN A 115 10.02 -10.45 -0.65
N GLN A 116 9.60 -9.19 -0.57
CA GLN A 116 8.88 -8.52 -1.66
C GLN A 116 9.77 -8.36 -2.89
N ALA A 117 11.08 -8.12 -2.71
CA ALA A 117 12.05 -7.96 -3.77
C ALA A 117 12.30 -9.25 -4.58
N GLU A 118 11.89 -10.40 -4.06
CA GLU A 118 11.97 -11.68 -4.76
C GLU A 118 10.85 -11.89 -5.80
N LEU A 119 9.80 -11.05 -5.73
CA LEU A 119 8.62 -11.17 -6.57
C LEU A 119 8.73 -10.36 -7.87
N GLY A 120 7.97 -10.79 -8.86
CA GLY A 120 7.84 -10.07 -10.13
C GLY A 120 9.08 -10.12 -11.02
N ARG A 121 9.01 -9.44 -12.16
CA ARG A 121 10.14 -9.31 -13.10
C ARG A 121 10.99 -8.09 -12.78
N THR A 122 12.28 -8.19 -13.01
CA THR A 122 13.20 -7.04 -12.88
C THR A 122 12.94 -6.01 -13.96
N VAL A 123 13.04 -4.74 -13.61
CA VAL A 123 13.10 -3.59 -14.52
C VAL A 123 14.54 -3.07 -14.48
N ASP A 124 15.25 -3.19 -15.61
CA ASP A 124 16.70 -2.97 -15.64
C ASP A 124 17.08 -1.49 -15.60
N PHE A 125 16.24 -0.62 -16.19
CA PHE A 125 16.49 0.80 -16.27
C PHE A 125 15.39 1.63 -15.60
N VAL A 126 15.78 2.64 -14.82
CA VAL A 126 14.81 3.54 -14.13
C VAL A 126 13.91 4.27 -15.14
N GLN A 127 14.39 4.50 -16.35
CA GLN A 127 13.61 5.11 -17.43
C GLN A 127 12.47 4.24 -17.95
N GLU A 128 12.53 2.93 -17.74
CA GLU A 128 11.51 1.96 -18.15
C GLU A 128 10.47 1.69 -17.03
N THR A 129 10.64 2.35 -15.88
CA THR A 129 9.73 2.17 -14.76
C THR A 129 8.34 2.70 -15.09
N GLN A 130 7.34 2.05 -14.53
CA GLN A 130 5.94 2.37 -14.68
C GLN A 130 5.30 2.60 -13.31
N ILE A 131 4.15 3.28 -13.32
CA ILE A 131 3.33 3.43 -12.12
C ILE A 131 2.97 2.06 -11.57
N GLY A 132 3.21 1.90 -10.27
CA GLY A 132 2.99 0.65 -9.56
C GLY A 132 4.24 -0.22 -9.42
N ASP A 133 5.34 0.00 -10.14
CA ASP A 133 6.58 -0.74 -9.90
C ASP A 133 7.07 -0.54 -8.47
N LEU A 134 7.72 -1.56 -7.89
CA LEU A 134 8.34 -1.51 -6.58
C LEU A 134 9.83 -1.26 -6.71
N ALA A 135 10.33 -0.19 -6.10
CA ALA A 135 11.76 0.05 -5.97
C ALA A 135 12.24 -0.35 -4.58
N PHE A 136 13.34 -1.10 -4.54
CA PHE A 136 13.95 -1.63 -3.33
C PHE A 136 15.32 -1.03 -3.11
N PHE A 137 15.63 -0.75 -1.85
CA PHE A 137 16.83 -0.04 -1.45
C PHE A 137 17.61 -0.85 -0.42
N HIS A 138 18.91 -0.72 -0.43
CA HIS A 138 19.80 -1.48 0.44
C HIS A 138 20.48 -0.60 1.48
N ASN A 139 20.92 -1.22 2.57
CA ASN A 139 21.80 -0.64 3.55
C ASN A 139 23.28 -0.78 3.10
N ASP A 140 24.22 -0.30 3.92
CA ASP A 140 25.66 -0.34 3.64
C ASP A 140 26.21 -1.77 3.51
N GLU A 141 25.51 -2.77 4.07
CA GLU A 141 25.85 -4.20 3.96
C GLU A 141 25.27 -4.85 2.70
N GLY A 142 24.52 -4.10 1.88
CA GLY A 142 23.86 -4.58 0.68
C GLY A 142 22.53 -5.31 0.89
N HIS A 143 22.02 -5.36 2.13
CA HIS A 143 20.74 -5.99 2.44
C HIS A 143 19.58 -5.05 2.13
N ILE A 144 18.52 -5.60 1.52
CA ILE A 144 17.29 -4.85 1.27
C ILE A 144 16.66 -4.43 2.61
N CYS A 145 16.53 -3.12 2.81
CA CYS A 145 15.99 -2.53 4.05
C CYS A 145 14.84 -1.56 3.83
N HIS A 146 14.56 -1.18 2.57
CA HIS A 146 13.48 -0.23 2.28
C HIS A 146 12.82 -0.54 0.94
N VAL A 147 11.55 -0.09 0.79
CA VAL A 147 10.75 -0.23 -0.42
C VAL A 147 9.83 0.97 -0.60
N GLY A 148 9.58 1.33 -1.86
CA GLY A 148 8.57 2.31 -2.25
C GLY A 148 7.91 1.93 -3.58
N ILE A 149 6.86 2.65 -3.94
CA ILE A 149 6.03 2.42 -5.12
C ILE A 149 6.24 3.57 -6.10
N LEU A 150 6.55 3.26 -7.35
CA LEU A 150 6.69 4.25 -8.42
C LEU A 150 5.32 4.87 -8.73
N CYS A 151 5.24 6.19 -8.75
CA CYS A 151 4.00 6.93 -9.02
C CYS A 151 4.06 7.81 -10.29
N GLY A 152 5.03 7.54 -11.16
CA GLY A 152 5.23 8.25 -12.44
C GLY A 152 6.25 9.38 -12.34
N GLU A 153 6.72 9.88 -13.48
CA GLU A 153 7.62 11.04 -13.59
C GLU A 153 8.85 10.98 -12.66
N GLN A 154 9.46 9.80 -12.55
CA GLN A 154 10.59 9.58 -11.64
C GLN A 154 10.27 9.95 -10.17
N LYS A 155 9.01 9.76 -9.77
CA LYS A 155 8.54 9.94 -8.41
C LYS A 155 8.26 8.60 -7.74
N ILE A 156 8.52 8.56 -6.45
CA ILE A 156 8.29 7.41 -5.60
C ILE A 156 7.49 7.81 -4.37
N ILE A 157 6.42 7.08 -4.07
CA ILE A 157 5.68 7.20 -2.81
C ILE A 157 6.14 6.10 -1.86
N HIS A 158 6.58 6.48 -0.67
CA HIS A 158 7.15 5.56 0.30
C HIS A 158 6.96 6.05 1.75
N ALA A 159 7.14 5.16 2.73
CA ALA A 159 7.10 5.53 4.15
C ALA A 159 8.52 5.69 4.72
N SER A 160 8.94 6.93 4.94
CA SER A 160 10.21 7.31 5.56
C SER A 160 10.02 8.57 6.40
N GLY A 161 10.00 8.41 7.73
CA GLY A 161 9.54 9.41 8.69
C GLY A 161 8.01 9.60 8.66
N LYS A 162 7.46 9.67 7.47
CA LYS A 162 6.03 9.69 7.11
C LYS A 162 5.85 9.12 5.71
N VAL A 163 4.62 8.83 5.29
CA VAL A 163 4.35 8.55 3.88
C VAL A 163 4.48 9.85 3.08
N ARG A 164 5.37 9.82 2.09
CA ARG A 164 5.77 10.99 1.32
C ARG A 164 6.10 10.63 -0.13
N ILE A 165 6.19 11.64 -0.98
CA ILE A 165 6.64 11.51 -2.36
C ILE A 165 7.98 12.21 -2.49
N ASP A 166 8.97 11.49 -3.02
CA ASP A 166 10.31 12.00 -3.31
C ASP A 166 10.69 11.69 -4.77
N THR A 167 11.82 12.20 -5.22
CA THR A 167 12.36 11.91 -6.55
C THR A 167 13.20 10.63 -6.51
N LEU A 168 13.08 9.80 -7.54
CA LEU A 168 13.87 8.60 -7.74
C LEU A 168 14.70 8.72 -9.02
N ASP A 169 15.98 8.38 -8.94
CA ASP A 169 16.86 8.17 -10.09
C ASP A 169 17.67 6.86 -9.93
N SER A 170 18.65 6.65 -10.80
CA SER A 170 19.51 5.45 -10.76
C SER A 170 20.39 5.36 -9.51
N THR A 171 20.63 6.45 -8.80
CA THR A 171 21.36 6.46 -7.53
C THR A 171 20.44 6.03 -6.38
N GLY A 172 19.19 6.52 -6.36
CA GLY A 172 18.23 6.22 -5.30
C GLY A 172 17.23 7.33 -5.05
N ILE A 173 16.71 7.41 -3.82
CA ILE A 173 15.75 8.43 -3.42
C ILE A 173 16.47 9.72 -3.03
N PHE A 174 16.22 10.78 -3.80
CA PHE A 174 16.67 12.11 -3.46
C PHE A 174 15.61 12.85 -2.64
N ASN A 175 15.94 13.14 -1.40
CA ASN A 175 15.06 13.88 -0.49
C ASN A 175 15.35 15.40 -0.61
N GLN A 176 14.41 16.14 -1.18
CA GLN A 176 14.58 17.58 -1.40
C GLN A 176 14.69 18.39 -0.11
N GLU A 177 14.01 17.99 0.97
CA GLU A 177 14.07 18.69 2.26
C GLU A 177 15.46 18.58 2.90
N LYS A 178 16.15 17.44 2.68
CA LYS A 178 17.51 17.19 3.17
C LYS A 178 18.61 17.59 2.19
N GLY A 179 18.26 17.79 0.90
CA GLY A 179 19.23 18.05 -0.16
C GLY A 179 20.18 16.88 -0.43
N ALA A 180 19.77 15.63 -0.16
CA ALA A 180 20.64 14.46 -0.21
C ALA A 180 19.89 13.18 -0.59
N TYR A 181 20.64 12.21 -1.11
CA TYR A 181 20.16 10.84 -1.26
C TYR A 181 20.02 10.18 0.12
N THR A 182 18.87 9.56 0.34
CA THR A 182 18.55 8.94 1.64
C THR A 182 18.49 7.42 1.58
N HIS A 183 18.25 6.85 0.39
CA HIS A 183 18.13 5.42 0.17
C HIS A 183 18.78 5.08 -1.18
N LEU A 184 19.77 4.19 -1.20
CA LEU A 184 20.46 3.77 -2.41
C LEU A 184 19.68 2.67 -3.12
N LEU A 185 19.42 2.86 -4.43
CA LEU A 185 18.64 1.93 -5.23
C LEU A 185 19.38 0.60 -5.40
N ARG A 186 18.67 -0.50 -5.17
CA ARG A 186 19.18 -1.84 -5.39
C ARG A 186 18.57 -2.52 -6.61
N ILE A 187 17.24 -2.50 -6.73
CA ILE A 187 16.51 -3.18 -7.79
C ILE A 187 15.09 -2.62 -7.92
N VAL A 188 14.54 -2.67 -9.12
CA VAL A 188 13.13 -2.38 -9.37
C VAL A 188 12.43 -3.65 -9.85
N LYS A 189 11.21 -3.88 -9.36
CA LYS A 189 10.38 -5.04 -9.70
C LYS A 189 9.02 -4.61 -10.20
N ARG A 190 8.53 -5.28 -11.26
CA ARG A 190 7.19 -5.12 -11.80
C ARG A 190 6.34 -6.36 -11.53
N LEU A 191 5.20 -6.14 -10.90
CA LEU A 191 4.23 -7.17 -10.52
C LEU A 191 2.88 -7.00 -11.23
N ILE A 192 2.69 -5.87 -11.90
CA ILE A 192 1.48 -5.55 -12.69
C ILE A 192 1.90 -5.29 -14.12
N ASP A 193 1.22 -5.91 -15.07
CA ASP A 193 1.34 -5.67 -16.51
C ASP A 193 0.25 -4.72 -16.98
#